data_1e9293b31f336db2db2a45ea5789252b
#
_entry.id   1e9293b31f336db2db2a45ea5789252b
#
_cell.length_a   1.000
_cell.length_b   1.000
_cell.length_c   1.000
_cell.angle_alpha   90.00
_cell.angle_beta   90.00
_cell.angle_gamma   90.00
#
_symmetry.space_group_name_H-M   'P 1'
#
loop_
_entity.id
_entity.type
_entity.pdbx_description
1 polymer ?
#
loop_
_entity_poly.entity_id
_entity_poly.type
_entity_poly.pdbx_seq_one_letter_code
_entity_poly.pdbx_strand_id
1 'polypeptide(L)'
;PLLHDKDLNAYIVAGVQSDHECSNIEEAMDKLRRGQYIMIREGTAAKNMDALMPLFQEPYCSRCMLVTDDKHPDDLLHSGHIDYNIRKAIQAGAAPTIAVKMATLIPAQYFGLKQHGAVAPGYLADLIVVSDLEHFTVEQVYKNGTLVAERGKMLKPASLMIDNTRFARVMESFDMDEITLRDLELRESGDYERIICLRQDELLTEEKIIP
;
A
#
# COMPACT_ATOMS: atom_id res chain seq x y z
N PRO A 1 -6.86 -9.93 9.76
CA PRO A 1 -7.32 -10.50 11.03
C PRO A 1 -6.47 -11.70 11.43
N LEU A 2 -6.18 -11.82 12.73
CA LEU A 2 -5.45 -12.94 13.31
C LEU A 2 -6.33 -14.21 13.31
N LEU A 3 -6.48 -14.83 12.16
CA LEU A 3 -7.20 -16.09 11.98
C LEU A 3 -6.20 -17.22 11.81
N HIS A 4 -6.49 -18.37 12.44
CA HIS A 4 -5.67 -19.57 12.37
C HIS A 4 -6.50 -20.80 12.07
N ASP A 5 -5.85 -21.87 11.64
CA ASP A 5 -6.43 -23.20 11.46
C ASP A 5 -7.78 -23.22 10.72
N LYS A 6 -8.82 -23.71 11.40
CA LYS A 6 -10.16 -23.88 10.81
C LYS A 6 -10.83 -22.55 10.46
N ASP A 7 -10.60 -21.51 11.27
CA ASP A 7 -11.19 -20.18 11.04
C ASP A 7 -10.56 -19.52 9.82
N LEU A 8 -9.24 -19.65 9.64
CA LEU A 8 -8.55 -19.20 8.44
C LEU A 8 -9.02 -19.99 7.20
N ASN A 9 -9.20 -21.29 7.32
CA ASN A 9 -9.72 -22.10 6.22
C ASN A 9 -11.13 -21.67 5.83
N ALA A 10 -12.02 -21.42 6.80
CA ALA A 10 -13.38 -20.94 6.55
C ALA A 10 -13.37 -19.55 5.87
N TYR A 11 -12.48 -18.66 6.30
CA TYR A 11 -12.29 -17.34 5.71
C TYR A 11 -11.87 -17.40 4.24
N ILE A 12 -10.92 -18.28 3.92
CA ILE A 12 -10.47 -18.48 2.54
C ILE A 12 -11.58 -19.12 1.68
N VAL A 13 -12.28 -20.13 2.20
CA VAL A 13 -13.40 -20.78 1.48
C VAL A 13 -14.55 -19.80 1.20
N ALA A 14 -14.74 -18.80 2.06
CA ALA A 14 -15.69 -17.71 1.83
C ALA A 14 -15.29 -16.78 0.64
N GLY A 15 -14.12 -16.99 0.02
CA GLY A 15 -13.68 -16.29 -1.18
C GLY A 15 -12.63 -15.19 -0.94
N VAL A 16 -12.12 -15.05 0.28
CA VAL A 16 -11.07 -14.05 0.57
C VAL A 16 -9.70 -14.58 0.10
N GLN A 17 -9.21 -14.04 -1.00
CA GLN A 17 -8.02 -14.57 -1.69
C GLN A 17 -6.72 -13.82 -1.39
N SER A 18 -6.78 -12.67 -0.73
CA SER A 18 -5.60 -11.86 -0.38
C SER A 18 -5.75 -11.20 0.98
N ASP A 19 -4.62 -10.85 1.57
CA ASP A 19 -4.56 -10.12 2.84
C ASP A 19 -3.40 -9.10 2.82
N HIS A 20 -3.64 -7.89 3.32
CA HIS A 20 -2.65 -6.82 3.48
C HIS A 20 -2.39 -6.46 4.96
N GLU A 21 -3.04 -7.18 5.89
CA GLU A 21 -2.98 -6.89 7.33
C GLU A 21 -1.93 -7.73 8.09
N CYS A 22 -1.19 -8.63 7.41
CA CYS A 22 -0.17 -9.43 8.06
C CYS A 22 0.90 -8.53 8.71
N SER A 23 1.10 -8.68 10.01
CA SER A 23 2.08 -7.91 10.78
C SER A 23 3.38 -8.68 11.05
N ASN A 24 3.40 -9.99 10.80
CA ASN A 24 4.55 -10.87 11.03
C ASN A 24 4.64 -11.98 9.97
N ILE A 25 5.80 -12.61 9.91
CA ILE A 25 6.11 -13.61 8.91
C ILE A 25 5.33 -14.91 9.11
N GLU A 26 5.05 -15.31 10.35
CA GLU A 26 4.36 -16.55 10.69
C GLU A 26 2.92 -16.51 10.16
N GLU A 27 2.22 -15.41 10.38
CA GLU A 27 0.87 -15.18 9.87
C GLU A 27 0.85 -15.19 8.34
N ALA A 28 1.77 -14.47 7.71
CA ALA A 28 1.87 -14.40 6.25
C ALA A 28 2.15 -15.78 5.64
N MET A 29 3.05 -16.55 6.22
CA MET A 29 3.39 -17.92 5.79
C MET A 29 2.22 -18.88 5.93
N ASP A 30 1.44 -18.75 7.00
CA ASP A 30 0.25 -19.59 7.21
C ASP A 30 -0.81 -19.35 6.13
N LYS A 31 -1.03 -18.10 5.75
CA LYS A 31 -1.93 -17.68 4.67
C LYS A 31 -1.42 -18.12 3.29
N LEU A 32 -0.12 -17.93 3.00
CA LEU A 32 0.51 -18.38 1.75
C LEU A 32 0.38 -19.90 1.55
N ARG A 33 0.62 -20.72 2.60
CA ARG A 33 0.48 -22.18 2.54
C ARG A 33 -0.94 -22.63 2.19
N ARG A 34 -1.95 -21.80 2.49
CA ARG A 34 -3.36 -22.03 2.15
C ARG A 34 -3.78 -21.38 0.83
N GLY A 35 -2.84 -20.79 0.11
CA GLY A 35 -3.06 -20.26 -1.23
C GLY A 35 -3.51 -18.79 -1.30
N GLN A 36 -3.56 -18.06 -0.19
CA GLN A 36 -3.79 -16.61 -0.25
C GLN A 36 -2.60 -15.86 -0.86
N TYR A 37 -2.87 -14.70 -1.42
CA TYR A 37 -1.86 -13.70 -1.78
C TYR A 37 -1.60 -12.78 -0.59
N ILE A 38 -0.35 -12.36 -0.44
CA ILE A 38 0.05 -11.37 0.56
C ILE A 38 0.36 -10.04 -0.13
N MET A 39 -0.31 -8.99 0.31
CA MET A 39 -0.05 -7.63 -0.12
C MET A 39 0.83 -6.95 0.92
N ILE A 40 2.09 -6.70 0.55
CA ILE A 40 3.09 -6.07 1.41
C ILE A 40 2.98 -4.57 1.21
N ARG A 41 2.63 -3.86 2.27
CA ARG A 41 2.31 -2.43 2.21
C ARG A 41 3.37 -1.54 2.83
N GLU A 42 3.53 -0.37 2.23
CA GLU A 42 4.30 0.76 2.74
C GLU A 42 3.48 2.03 2.56
N GLY A 43 2.49 2.19 3.41
CA GLY A 43 1.65 3.37 3.49
C GLY A 43 2.30 4.52 4.27
N THR A 44 1.50 5.44 4.74
CA THR A 44 1.94 6.52 5.64
C THR A 44 2.02 6.00 7.07
N ALA A 45 0.93 5.47 7.62
CA ALA A 45 0.86 4.91 8.96
C ALA A 45 1.03 3.37 8.96
N ALA A 46 0.49 2.69 7.95
CA ALA A 46 0.47 1.24 7.89
C ALA A 46 1.66 0.68 7.09
N LYS A 47 2.63 0.09 7.76
CA LYS A 47 3.85 -0.47 7.17
C LYS A 47 4.09 -1.88 7.69
N ASN A 48 4.39 -2.83 6.79
CA ASN A 48 4.73 -4.19 7.18
C ASN A 48 5.88 -4.80 6.36
N MET A 49 6.52 -4.03 5.49
CA MET A 49 7.56 -4.57 4.60
C MET A 49 8.72 -5.15 5.39
N ASP A 50 9.21 -4.45 6.41
CA ASP A 50 10.38 -4.87 7.16
C ASP A 50 10.17 -6.23 7.85
N ALA A 51 8.97 -6.46 8.40
CA ALA A 51 8.58 -7.74 9.00
C ALA A 51 8.41 -8.86 7.96
N LEU A 52 8.08 -8.52 6.72
CA LEU A 52 7.77 -9.46 5.64
C LEU A 52 8.90 -9.61 4.62
N MET A 53 10.07 -9.01 4.84
CA MET A 53 11.24 -9.16 3.96
C MET A 53 11.61 -10.61 3.62
N PRO A 54 11.45 -11.61 4.51
CA PRO A 54 11.71 -13.01 4.15
C PRO A 54 10.87 -13.56 2.99
N LEU A 55 9.77 -12.87 2.60
CA LEU A 55 8.93 -13.25 1.46
C LEU A 55 9.47 -12.79 0.10
N PHE A 56 10.51 -11.92 0.07
CA PHE A 56 11.11 -11.41 -1.16
C PHE A 56 12.08 -12.41 -1.80
N GLN A 57 11.71 -13.67 -1.81
CA GLN A 57 12.48 -14.76 -2.43
C GLN A 57 11.57 -15.88 -2.93
N GLU A 58 12.06 -16.67 -3.88
CA GLU A 58 11.31 -17.86 -4.32
C GLU A 58 11.25 -18.91 -3.19
N PRO A 59 10.14 -19.65 -3.07
CA PRO A 59 8.95 -19.61 -3.93
C PRO A 59 7.89 -18.59 -3.50
N TYR A 60 8.09 -17.87 -2.40
CA TYR A 60 7.06 -17.05 -1.74
C TYR A 60 6.66 -15.82 -2.56
N CYS A 61 7.64 -15.14 -3.16
CA CYS A 61 7.42 -13.89 -3.89
C CYS A 61 6.40 -14.01 -5.03
N SER A 62 6.22 -15.22 -5.57
CA SER A 62 5.26 -15.47 -6.66
C SER A 62 3.79 -15.22 -6.29
N ARG A 63 3.48 -15.13 -5.00
CA ARG A 63 2.15 -14.82 -4.46
C ARG A 63 2.16 -13.60 -3.54
N CYS A 64 3.19 -12.75 -3.66
CA CYS A 64 3.30 -11.51 -2.90
C CYS A 64 3.27 -10.30 -3.82
N MET A 65 2.61 -9.23 -3.39
CA MET A 65 2.47 -7.98 -4.14
C MET A 65 2.90 -6.80 -3.27
N LEU A 66 3.51 -5.78 -3.89
CA LEU A 66 3.74 -4.49 -3.24
C LEU A 66 2.52 -3.61 -3.41
N VAL A 67 2.08 -3.00 -2.32
CA VAL A 67 0.95 -2.06 -2.30
C VAL A 67 1.28 -0.84 -1.44
N THR A 68 0.55 0.25 -1.62
CA THR A 68 0.79 1.51 -0.90
C THR A 68 -0.19 1.75 0.23
N ASP A 69 -1.36 1.10 0.20
CA ASP A 69 -2.41 1.24 1.20
C ASP A 69 -2.77 2.73 1.46
N ASP A 70 -2.61 3.22 2.69
CA ASP A 70 -3.01 4.53 3.20
C ASP A 70 -2.05 5.69 2.85
N LYS A 71 -1.33 5.61 1.74
CA LYS A 71 -0.32 6.63 1.38
C LYS A 71 -0.93 8.01 1.17
N HIS A 72 -0.52 8.97 1.98
CA HIS A 72 -1.02 10.34 1.96
C HIS A 72 -0.46 11.15 0.78
N PRO A 73 -1.18 12.21 0.32
CA PRO A 73 -0.72 13.05 -0.79
C PRO A 73 0.65 13.68 -0.60
N ASP A 74 1.01 14.04 0.64
CA ASP A 74 2.32 14.60 0.97
C ASP A 74 3.44 13.59 0.72
N ASP A 75 3.26 12.35 1.16
CA ASP A 75 4.20 11.27 0.90
C ASP A 75 4.31 10.94 -0.60
N LEU A 76 3.19 11.01 -1.34
CA LEU A 76 3.21 10.82 -2.79
C LEU A 76 4.08 11.87 -3.49
N LEU A 77 4.06 13.11 -3.01
CA LEU A 77 4.84 14.21 -3.59
C LEU A 77 6.33 14.12 -3.24
N HIS A 78 6.66 13.75 -2.00
CA HIS A 78 8.04 13.83 -1.50
C HIS A 78 8.79 12.49 -1.55
N SER A 79 8.09 11.36 -1.32
CA SER A 79 8.72 10.03 -1.25
C SER A 79 8.49 9.21 -2.51
N GLY A 80 7.37 9.41 -3.19
CA GLY A 80 6.93 8.63 -4.34
C GLY A 80 5.81 7.64 -3.98
N HIS A 81 5.39 6.86 -4.94
CA HIS A 81 4.31 5.88 -4.84
C HIS A 81 4.86 4.45 -4.74
N ILE A 82 4.49 3.57 -5.67
CA ILE A 82 4.98 2.18 -5.70
C ILE A 82 6.49 2.09 -6.02
N ASP A 83 7.05 3.09 -6.69
CA ASP A 83 8.48 3.22 -6.93
C ASP A 83 9.28 3.36 -5.62
N TYR A 84 8.74 4.06 -4.63
CA TYR A 84 9.31 4.12 -3.28
C TYR A 84 9.35 2.74 -2.63
N ASN A 85 8.28 1.95 -2.74
CA ASN A 85 8.23 0.61 -2.18
C ASN A 85 9.27 -0.32 -2.82
N ILE A 86 9.45 -0.21 -4.15
CA ILE A 86 10.49 -0.95 -4.87
C ILE A 86 11.89 -0.55 -4.36
N ARG A 87 12.19 0.75 -4.28
CA ARG A 87 13.48 1.25 -3.75
C ARG A 87 13.75 0.75 -2.34
N LYS A 88 12.77 0.87 -1.44
CA LYS A 88 12.88 0.38 -0.06
C LYS A 88 13.17 -1.12 -0.02
N ALA A 89 12.46 -1.92 -0.79
CA ALA A 89 12.69 -3.37 -0.86
C ALA A 89 14.11 -3.70 -1.33
N ILE A 90 14.60 -3.03 -2.37
CA ILE A 90 15.97 -3.23 -2.88
C ILE A 90 17.01 -2.84 -1.82
N GLN A 91 16.84 -1.70 -1.17
CA GLN A 91 17.73 -1.23 -0.10
C GLN A 91 17.74 -2.19 1.10
N ALA A 92 16.61 -2.86 1.37
CA ALA A 92 16.50 -3.89 2.40
C ALA A 92 17.06 -5.26 1.95
N GLY A 93 17.60 -5.39 0.73
CA GLY A 93 18.28 -6.58 0.22
C GLY A 93 17.46 -7.46 -0.71
N ALA A 94 16.27 -7.05 -1.13
CA ALA A 94 15.52 -7.77 -2.16
C ALA A 94 16.22 -7.69 -3.52
N ALA A 95 16.21 -8.78 -4.29
CA ALA A 95 16.64 -8.73 -5.67
C ALA A 95 15.75 -7.77 -6.48
N PRO A 96 16.32 -6.81 -7.24
CA PRO A 96 15.53 -5.81 -7.97
C PRO A 96 14.46 -6.42 -8.88
N THR A 97 14.78 -7.52 -9.55
CA THR A 97 13.84 -8.23 -10.43
C THR A 97 12.65 -8.81 -9.67
N ILE A 98 12.84 -9.24 -8.43
CA ILE A 98 11.75 -9.73 -7.54
C ILE A 98 10.87 -8.56 -7.12
N ALA A 99 11.45 -7.47 -6.62
CA ALA A 99 10.70 -6.29 -6.20
C ALA A 99 9.86 -5.71 -7.35
N VAL A 100 10.42 -5.63 -8.56
CA VAL A 100 9.70 -5.18 -9.76
C VAL A 100 8.57 -6.15 -10.12
N LYS A 101 8.80 -7.46 -10.13
CA LYS A 101 7.74 -8.45 -10.38
C LYS A 101 6.58 -8.32 -9.39
N MET A 102 6.87 -8.13 -8.12
CA MET A 102 5.88 -7.96 -7.05
C MET A 102 5.07 -6.67 -7.19
N ALA A 103 5.59 -5.67 -7.91
CA ALA A 103 4.91 -4.40 -8.18
C ALA A 103 4.21 -4.35 -9.56
N THR A 104 4.44 -5.31 -10.44
CA THR A 104 3.99 -5.26 -11.85
C THR A 104 3.27 -6.54 -12.28
N LEU A 105 4.01 -7.59 -12.59
CA LEU A 105 3.48 -8.82 -13.17
C LEU A 105 2.52 -9.55 -12.21
N ILE A 106 2.90 -9.68 -10.96
CA ILE A 106 2.10 -10.43 -9.98
C ILE A 106 0.75 -9.74 -9.71
N PRO A 107 0.67 -8.41 -9.42
CA PRO A 107 -0.62 -7.74 -9.33
C PRO A 107 -1.42 -7.83 -10.64
N ALA A 108 -0.79 -7.70 -11.81
CA ALA A 108 -1.50 -7.86 -13.07
C ALA A 108 -2.14 -9.25 -13.20
N GLN A 109 -1.43 -10.31 -12.84
CA GLN A 109 -1.96 -11.67 -12.84
C GLN A 109 -3.08 -11.85 -11.80
N TYR A 110 -2.91 -11.35 -10.60
CA TYR A 110 -3.91 -11.45 -9.54
C TYR A 110 -5.24 -10.77 -9.92
N PHE A 111 -5.17 -9.56 -10.46
CA PHE A 111 -6.34 -8.80 -10.89
C PHE A 111 -6.85 -9.17 -12.30
N GLY A 112 -6.24 -10.14 -12.96
CA GLY A 112 -6.64 -10.58 -14.30
C GLY A 112 -6.43 -9.53 -15.40
N LEU A 113 -5.48 -8.62 -15.22
CA LEU A 113 -5.12 -7.59 -16.19
C LEU A 113 -4.29 -8.21 -17.32
N LYS A 114 -4.95 -8.58 -18.40
CA LYS A 114 -4.29 -9.18 -19.56
C LYS A 114 -3.36 -8.18 -20.23
N GLN A 115 -2.20 -8.64 -20.68
CA GLN A 115 -1.21 -7.84 -21.42
C GLN A 115 -0.60 -6.67 -20.62
N HIS A 116 -0.60 -6.77 -19.28
CA HIS A 116 0.03 -5.80 -18.37
C HIS A 116 1.11 -6.46 -17.53
N GLY A 117 2.01 -5.62 -17.00
CA GLY A 117 2.97 -6.00 -15.96
C GLY A 117 4.25 -6.67 -16.46
N ALA A 118 4.47 -6.76 -17.77
CA ALA A 118 5.71 -7.26 -18.34
C ALA A 118 6.08 -6.56 -19.65
N VAL A 119 7.38 -6.52 -19.95
CA VAL A 119 7.89 -6.10 -21.26
C VAL A 119 7.97 -7.34 -22.15
N ALA A 120 6.93 -7.57 -22.94
CA ALA A 120 6.81 -8.75 -23.78
C ALA A 120 6.00 -8.45 -25.06
N PRO A 121 6.18 -9.24 -26.15
CA PRO A 121 5.38 -9.08 -27.36
C PRO A 121 3.88 -9.21 -27.05
N GLY A 122 3.08 -8.27 -27.57
CA GLY A 122 1.63 -8.23 -27.36
C GLY A 122 1.17 -7.60 -26.03
N TYR A 123 2.11 -7.16 -25.17
CA TYR A 123 1.79 -6.42 -23.96
C TYR A 123 1.65 -4.93 -24.27
N LEU A 124 0.85 -4.25 -23.45
CA LEU A 124 0.71 -2.78 -23.52
C LEU A 124 2.04 -2.11 -23.16
N ALA A 125 2.40 -1.10 -23.92
CA ALA A 125 3.64 -0.35 -23.68
C ALA A 125 3.46 0.70 -22.57
N ASP A 126 3.05 0.23 -21.38
CA ASP A 126 3.06 0.97 -20.12
C ASP A 126 4.39 0.69 -19.45
N LEU A 127 5.36 1.58 -19.66
CA LEU A 127 6.76 1.34 -19.37
C LEU A 127 7.34 2.46 -18.52
N ILE A 128 8.33 2.14 -17.71
CA ILE A 128 9.21 3.13 -17.06
C ILE A 128 10.64 2.90 -17.49
N VAL A 129 11.40 3.97 -17.61
CA VAL A 129 12.87 3.95 -17.70
C VAL A 129 13.41 4.42 -16.36
N VAL A 130 14.30 3.63 -15.79
CA VAL A 130 14.97 3.95 -14.51
C VAL A 130 16.46 4.18 -14.73
N SER A 131 17.09 4.95 -13.84
CA SER A 131 18.55 5.22 -13.89
C SER A 131 19.38 3.93 -13.85
N ASP A 132 19.03 3.06 -12.92
CA ASP A 132 19.66 1.77 -12.67
C ASP A 132 18.74 0.92 -11.77
N LEU A 133 19.13 -0.32 -11.51
CA LEU A 133 18.35 -1.25 -10.68
C LEU A 133 18.67 -1.15 -9.18
N GLU A 134 19.67 -0.39 -8.78
CA GLU A 134 20.06 -0.22 -7.38
C GLU A 134 19.32 0.97 -6.75
N HIS A 135 19.40 2.14 -7.41
CA HIS A 135 18.75 3.37 -6.94
C HIS A 135 17.29 3.48 -7.39
N PHE A 136 16.96 2.85 -8.50
CA PHE A 136 15.61 2.77 -9.08
C PHE A 136 14.93 4.15 -9.21
N THR A 137 15.66 5.15 -9.69
CA THR A 137 15.12 6.48 -9.97
C THR A 137 14.37 6.47 -11.30
N VAL A 138 13.08 6.82 -11.28
CA VAL A 138 12.25 6.86 -12.49
C VAL A 138 12.59 8.10 -13.31
N GLU A 139 13.14 7.90 -14.52
CA GLU A 139 13.50 8.96 -15.43
C GLU A 139 12.42 9.28 -16.46
N GLN A 140 11.77 8.23 -17.00
CA GLN A 140 10.73 8.41 -18.01
C GLN A 140 9.56 7.46 -17.74
N VAL A 141 8.35 7.92 -18.07
CA VAL A 141 7.12 7.15 -17.98
C VAL A 141 6.41 7.15 -19.33
N TYR A 142 6.15 5.98 -19.85
CA TYR A 142 5.38 5.77 -21.07
C TYR A 142 4.01 5.17 -20.74
N LYS A 143 2.96 5.69 -21.37
CA LYS A 143 1.61 5.15 -21.33
C LYS A 143 1.17 4.83 -22.75
N ASN A 144 0.83 3.57 -23.02
CA ASN A 144 0.50 3.08 -24.37
C ASN A 144 1.56 3.52 -25.42
N GLY A 145 2.85 3.40 -25.09
CA GLY A 145 3.95 3.78 -25.97
C GLY A 145 4.20 5.27 -26.12
N THR A 146 3.40 6.12 -25.47
CA THR A 146 3.59 7.58 -25.51
C THR A 146 4.31 8.05 -24.24
N LEU A 147 5.37 8.85 -24.39
CA LEU A 147 6.06 9.48 -23.27
C LEU A 147 5.12 10.50 -22.60
N VAL A 148 4.78 10.29 -21.33
CA VAL A 148 3.82 11.13 -20.58
C VAL A 148 4.47 11.92 -19.46
N ALA A 149 5.58 11.42 -18.90
CA ALA A 149 6.34 12.14 -17.87
C ALA A 149 7.84 11.89 -18.04
N GLU A 150 8.64 12.87 -17.64
CA GLU A 150 10.09 12.80 -17.66
C GLU A 150 10.66 13.56 -16.45
N ARG A 151 11.62 12.93 -15.75
CA ARG A 151 12.31 13.50 -14.58
C ARG A 151 11.34 14.10 -13.54
N GLY A 152 10.29 13.35 -13.19
CA GLY A 152 9.30 13.76 -12.21
C GLY A 152 8.30 14.82 -12.68
N LYS A 153 8.29 15.18 -13.97
CA LYS A 153 7.38 16.20 -14.51
C LYS A 153 6.46 15.60 -15.56
N MET A 154 5.17 15.88 -15.45
CA MET A 154 4.18 15.56 -16.49
C MET A 154 4.44 16.43 -17.72
N LEU A 155 4.52 15.82 -18.91
CA LEU A 155 4.73 16.54 -20.17
C LEU A 155 3.44 17.23 -20.66
N LYS A 156 2.31 16.61 -20.37
CA LYS A 156 0.98 17.19 -20.61
C LYS A 156 0.17 17.05 -19.33
N PRO A 157 0.05 18.13 -18.54
CA PRO A 157 -0.79 18.08 -17.36
C PRO A 157 -2.22 17.76 -17.76
N ALA A 158 -2.85 16.86 -17.02
CA ALA A 158 -4.27 16.57 -17.21
C ALA A 158 -5.06 17.87 -17.02
N SER A 159 -5.85 18.25 -18.02
CA SER A 159 -6.83 19.30 -17.85
C SER A 159 -7.91 18.77 -16.92
N LEU A 160 -7.78 19.08 -15.64
CA LEU A 160 -8.85 18.83 -14.67
C LEU A 160 -9.98 19.82 -14.98
N MET A 161 -10.99 19.37 -15.70
CA MET A 161 -12.27 20.05 -15.74
C MET A 161 -12.93 19.86 -14.38
N ILE A 162 -12.68 20.80 -13.47
CA ILE A 162 -13.36 20.82 -12.17
C ILE A 162 -14.82 21.24 -12.45
N ASP A 163 -15.74 20.31 -12.21
CA ASP A 163 -17.15 20.65 -12.14
C ASP A 163 -17.39 21.48 -10.86
N ASN A 164 -17.43 22.80 -11.03
CA ASN A 164 -17.58 23.73 -9.92
C ASN A 164 -18.84 23.45 -9.08
N THR A 165 -19.90 22.90 -9.69
CA THR A 165 -21.12 22.55 -8.97
C THR A 165 -20.89 21.36 -8.03
N ARG A 166 -20.17 20.34 -8.51
CA ARG A 166 -19.82 19.18 -7.68
C ARG A 166 -18.81 19.56 -6.60
N PHE A 167 -17.84 20.39 -6.95
CA PHE A 167 -16.85 20.89 -6.00
C PHE A 167 -17.51 21.69 -4.86
N ALA A 168 -18.41 22.62 -5.19
CA ALA A 168 -19.17 23.40 -4.21
C ALA A 168 -19.97 22.47 -3.26
N ARG A 169 -20.69 21.47 -3.80
CA ARG A 169 -21.44 20.52 -2.97
C ARG A 169 -20.55 19.74 -1.99
N VAL A 170 -19.33 19.41 -2.37
CA VAL A 170 -18.38 18.72 -1.47
C VAL A 170 -17.88 19.68 -0.39
N MET A 171 -17.53 20.92 -0.76
CA MET A 171 -17.05 21.93 0.19
C MET A 171 -18.15 22.39 1.17
N GLU A 172 -19.39 22.44 0.72
CA GLU A 172 -20.57 22.80 1.52
C GLU A 172 -21.15 21.61 2.31
N SER A 173 -20.57 20.42 2.19
CA SER A 173 -21.03 19.21 2.92
C SER A 173 -20.62 19.20 4.40
N PHE A 174 -19.69 20.04 4.79
CA PHE A 174 -19.30 20.25 6.18
C PHE A 174 -20.23 21.28 6.82
N ASP A 175 -21.15 20.79 7.64
CA ASP A 175 -22.08 21.61 8.44
C ASP A 175 -21.82 21.28 9.92
N MET A 176 -20.83 21.95 10.50
CA MET A 176 -20.46 21.80 11.91
C MET A 176 -20.25 23.18 12.53
N ASP A 177 -20.67 23.29 13.78
CA ASP A 177 -20.35 24.44 14.61
C ASP A 177 -18.82 24.52 14.87
N GLU A 178 -18.34 25.71 15.21
CA GLU A 178 -16.93 25.90 15.57
C GLU A 178 -16.59 25.08 16.83
N ILE A 179 -15.64 24.15 16.69
CA ILE A 179 -15.17 23.31 17.80
C ILE A 179 -14.25 24.13 18.69
N THR A 180 -14.63 24.28 19.96
CA THR A 180 -13.83 24.96 20.99
C THR A 180 -13.04 23.93 21.82
N LEU A 181 -12.02 24.40 22.55
CA LEU A 181 -11.28 23.53 23.50
C LEU A 181 -12.21 22.89 24.54
N ARG A 182 -13.30 23.55 24.91
CA ARG A 182 -14.27 23.04 25.88
C ARG A 182 -15.03 21.82 25.34
N ASP A 183 -15.24 21.72 24.04
CA ASP A 183 -15.92 20.59 23.40
C ASP A 183 -15.01 19.33 23.35
N LEU A 184 -13.71 19.51 23.56
CA LEU A 184 -12.72 18.45 23.62
C LEU A 184 -12.38 18.02 25.06
N GLU A 185 -12.97 18.69 26.07
CA GLU A 185 -12.77 18.33 27.47
C GLU A 185 -13.49 17.03 27.79
N LEU A 186 -12.74 16.03 28.25
CA LEU A 186 -13.29 14.81 28.82
C LEU A 186 -13.43 15.00 30.34
N ARG A 187 -14.61 14.68 30.87
CA ARG A 187 -14.86 14.69 32.31
C ARG A 187 -14.41 13.38 32.91
N GLU A 188 -13.67 13.45 34.01
CA GLU A 188 -13.37 12.28 34.81
C GLU A 188 -14.66 11.58 35.23
N SER A 189 -14.75 10.28 34.98
CA SER A 189 -15.95 9.48 35.25
C SER A 189 -15.71 8.31 36.24
N GLY A 190 -14.52 8.21 36.83
CA GLY A 190 -14.17 7.14 37.77
C GLY A 190 -12.71 7.23 38.23
N ASP A 191 -12.27 6.21 38.96
CA ASP A 191 -10.90 6.13 39.52
C ASP A 191 -9.86 5.67 38.49
N TYR A 192 -10.30 5.26 37.28
CA TYR A 192 -9.43 4.73 36.23
C TYR A 192 -9.86 5.23 34.86
N GLU A 193 -8.90 5.54 34.03
CA GLU A 193 -9.11 5.91 32.63
C GLU A 193 -8.56 4.84 31.71
N ARG A 194 -9.27 4.63 30.57
CA ARG A 194 -8.86 3.73 29.51
C ARG A 194 -8.25 4.52 28.37
N ILE A 195 -6.98 4.29 28.09
CA ILE A 195 -6.21 4.98 27.05
C ILE A 195 -5.95 4.03 25.88
N ILE A 196 -6.09 4.54 24.66
CA ILE A 196 -5.63 3.88 23.44
C ILE A 196 -4.18 4.26 23.23
N CYS A 197 -3.27 3.29 23.35
CA CYS A 197 -1.85 3.47 23.08
C CYS A 197 -1.57 3.17 21.61
N LEU A 198 -1.04 4.15 20.89
CA LEU A 198 -0.58 4.00 19.51
C LEU A 198 0.84 3.44 19.50
N ARG A 199 1.10 2.52 18.56
CA ARG A 199 2.45 2.06 18.24
C ARG A 199 2.87 2.67 16.92
N GLN A 200 4.10 3.12 16.84
CA GLN A 200 4.63 3.70 15.61
C GLN A 200 4.66 2.65 14.48
N ASP A 201 4.19 3.03 13.29
CA ASP A 201 4.16 2.20 12.07
C ASP A 201 3.31 0.92 12.19
N GLU A 202 2.52 0.75 13.25
CA GLU A 202 1.62 -0.39 13.46
C GLU A 202 0.14 0.04 13.35
N LEU A 203 -0.71 -0.86 12.84
CA LEU A 203 -2.17 -0.67 12.82
C LEU A 203 -2.85 -1.04 14.14
N LEU A 204 -2.23 -1.95 14.88
CA LEU A 204 -2.80 -2.41 16.14
C LEU A 204 -2.47 -1.42 17.26
N THR A 205 -3.49 -1.10 18.03
CA THR A 205 -3.36 -0.29 19.25
C THR A 205 -3.39 -1.18 20.48
N GLU A 206 -2.87 -0.69 21.57
CA GLU A 206 -2.96 -1.34 22.87
C GLU A 206 -3.91 -0.56 23.80
N GLU A 207 -4.59 -1.29 24.67
CA GLU A 207 -5.32 -0.71 25.78
C GLU A 207 -4.41 -0.55 27.00
N LYS A 208 -4.45 0.63 27.61
CA LYS A 208 -3.79 0.88 28.88
C LYS A 208 -4.80 1.49 29.85
N ILE A 209 -4.89 0.92 31.03
CA ILE A 209 -5.69 1.46 32.13
C ILE A 209 -4.75 2.21 33.06
N ILE A 210 -5.07 3.46 33.35
CA ILE A 210 -4.32 4.32 34.28
C ILE A 210 -5.24 4.81 35.39
N PRO A 211 -4.70 5.01 36.62
CA PRO A 211 -5.42 5.63 37.71
C PRO A 211 -5.61 7.12 37.49
#